data_c1172078442c61610823358821e48dad
#
_entry.id   c1172078442c61610823358821e48dad
#
_cell.length_a   1.000
_cell.length_b   1.000
_cell.length_c   1.000
_cell.angle_alpha   90.00
_cell.angle_beta   90.00
_cell.angle_gamma   90.00
#
_symmetry.space_group_name_H-M   'P 1'
#
loop_
_entity.id
_entity.type
_entity.pdbx_description
1 polymer ?
#
loop_
_entity_poly.entity_id
_entity_poly.type
_entity_poly.pdbx_seq_one_letter_code
_entity_poly.pdbx_strand_id
1 'polypeptide(L)'
;MTQNKANKKFVYLISPNKIKGEDFYTNLALILNTKKVSFFQLRLKKETNRNKIAVGKKILKICRKFKVKFIVNDDPKLAKRLNADGCHLGQKDINILKAKKILKNKIIGVTCHNSINLAKKALEEGADYLAFGAFYSSQTKKIRYKASLKILRLVKKITNTPIVAIGGIKLSNYKKLLLNKANFLAISGYIWNNKRYKPLEAIKKLK
;
A
#
# COMPACT_ATOMS: atom_id res chain seq x y z
N MET A 1 7.67 -29.41 19.37
CA MET A 1 8.42 -28.43 18.55
C MET A 1 7.46 -27.34 18.08
N THR A 2 7.40 -26.21 18.78
CA THR A 2 6.56 -25.06 18.46
C THR A 2 7.21 -24.31 17.31
N GLN A 3 6.67 -24.46 16.10
CA GLN A 3 7.06 -23.63 14.96
C GLN A 3 6.84 -22.16 15.29
N ASN A 4 7.93 -21.41 15.39
CA ASN A 4 7.94 -19.96 15.47
C ASN A 4 7.13 -19.40 14.28
N LYS A 5 5.86 -19.05 14.48
CA LYS A 5 5.07 -18.29 13.50
C LYS A 5 5.73 -16.93 13.35
N ALA A 6 6.70 -16.83 12.46
CA ALA A 6 7.28 -15.57 12.06
C ALA A 6 6.13 -14.59 11.78
N ASN A 7 6.08 -13.47 12.51
CA ASN A 7 5.06 -12.44 12.38
C ASN A 7 4.98 -11.97 10.92
N LYS A 8 4.03 -12.52 10.15
CA LYS A 8 3.91 -12.27 8.72
C LYS A 8 3.63 -10.79 8.51
N LYS A 9 4.57 -10.07 7.91
CA LYS A 9 4.42 -8.65 7.57
C LYS A 9 3.36 -8.49 6.49
N PHE A 10 2.10 -8.24 6.86
CA PHE A 10 0.99 -8.14 5.91
C PHE A 10 0.47 -6.70 5.72
N VAL A 11 1.00 -5.73 6.43
CA VAL A 11 0.53 -4.34 6.33
C VAL A 11 1.26 -3.60 5.21
N TYR A 12 0.46 -3.01 4.32
CA TYR A 12 0.85 -2.03 3.34
C TYR A 12 0.33 -0.67 3.82
N LEU A 13 1.19 0.11 4.47
CA LEU A 13 0.80 1.38 5.08
C LEU A 13 0.79 2.49 4.04
N ILE A 14 -0.33 3.21 3.92
CA ILE A 14 -0.44 4.39 3.05
C ILE A 14 -0.40 5.64 3.93
N SER A 15 0.32 6.69 3.50
CA SER A 15 0.38 7.96 4.19
C SER A 15 -1.01 8.58 4.40
N PRO A 16 -1.20 9.47 5.39
CA PRO A 16 -2.38 10.33 5.45
C PRO A 16 -2.40 11.28 4.22
N ASN A 17 -3.55 11.91 3.97
CA ASN A 17 -3.71 12.83 2.83
C ASN A 17 -2.86 14.11 2.96
N LYS A 18 -2.56 14.52 4.20
CA LYS A 18 -1.66 15.62 4.55
C LYS A 18 -0.72 15.15 5.64
N ILE A 19 0.54 15.56 5.56
CA ILE A 19 1.58 15.31 6.56
C ILE A 19 1.92 16.67 7.18
N LYS A 20 1.72 16.79 8.49
CA LYS A 20 1.99 18.00 9.25
C LYS A 20 2.89 17.67 10.45
N GLY A 21 3.86 18.54 10.72
CA GLY A 21 4.74 18.46 11.89
C GLY A 21 5.67 17.24 11.94
N GLU A 22 6.53 17.22 12.92
CA GLU A 22 7.50 16.13 13.15
C GLU A 22 6.85 14.89 13.81
N ASP A 23 5.71 15.03 14.49
CA ASP A 23 4.97 13.92 15.11
C ASP A 23 4.63 12.80 14.13
N PHE A 24 4.37 13.14 12.87
CA PHE A 24 4.13 12.13 11.84
C PHE A 24 5.34 11.21 11.66
N TYR A 25 6.55 11.77 11.59
CA TYR A 25 7.77 10.99 11.35
C TYR A 25 8.14 10.14 12.57
N THR A 26 7.94 10.68 13.77
CA THR A 26 8.09 9.94 15.03
C THR A 26 7.12 8.75 15.08
N ASN A 27 5.83 8.99 14.83
CA ASN A 27 4.83 7.91 14.78
C ASN A 27 5.14 6.91 13.67
N LEU A 28 5.58 7.36 12.49
CA LEU A 28 5.98 6.46 11.42
C LEU A 28 7.13 5.53 11.86
N ALA A 29 8.17 6.08 12.47
CA ALA A 29 9.30 5.30 12.98
C ALA A 29 8.85 4.24 14.00
N LEU A 30 8.00 4.62 14.96
CA LEU A 30 7.42 3.70 15.95
C LEU A 30 6.59 2.58 15.31
N ILE A 31 5.76 2.93 14.30
CA ILE A 31 4.97 1.96 13.54
C ILE A 31 5.87 0.97 12.80
N LEU A 32 6.88 1.46 12.06
CA LEU A 32 7.76 0.59 11.28
C LEU A 32 8.60 -0.33 12.17
N ASN A 33 8.98 0.14 13.36
CA ASN A 33 9.69 -0.68 14.36
C ASN A 33 8.86 -1.89 14.85
N THR A 34 7.53 -1.88 14.71
CA THR A 34 6.69 -3.06 15.04
C THR A 34 6.92 -4.26 14.14
N LYS A 35 7.68 -4.11 13.06
CA LYS A 35 7.98 -5.13 12.04
C LYS A 35 6.74 -5.72 11.35
N LYS A 36 5.56 -5.06 11.44
CA LYS A 36 4.31 -5.50 10.78
C LYS A 36 4.13 -4.96 9.37
N VAL A 37 4.88 -3.90 9.01
CA VAL A 37 4.76 -3.18 7.74
C VAL A 37 5.77 -3.70 6.73
N SER A 38 5.30 -4.09 5.53
CA SER A 38 6.14 -4.48 4.39
C SER A 38 6.40 -3.31 3.44
N PHE A 39 5.36 -2.50 3.21
CA PHE A 39 5.37 -1.39 2.28
C PHE A 39 4.86 -0.12 2.94
N PHE A 40 5.48 1.00 2.61
CA PHE A 40 4.95 2.33 2.90
C PHE A 40 4.73 3.09 1.59
N GLN A 41 3.50 3.56 1.33
CA GLN A 41 3.17 4.34 0.14
C GLN A 41 3.00 5.82 0.49
N LEU A 42 3.79 6.68 -0.17
CA LEU A 42 3.61 8.13 -0.13
C LEU A 42 2.49 8.55 -1.10
N ARG A 43 1.36 9.04 -0.56
CA ARG A 43 0.18 9.45 -1.32
C ARG A 43 -0.30 10.85 -0.92
N LEU A 44 0.29 11.89 -1.51
CA LEU A 44 0.00 13.30 -1.25
C LEU A 44 -0.55 13.98 -2.53
N LYS A 45 -1.81 13.68 -2.88
CA LYS A 45 -2.40 14.10 -4.17
C LYS A 45 -2.54 15.61 -4.35
N LYS A 46 -2.70 16.35 -3.25
CA LYS A 46 -2.94 17.81 -3.27
C LYS A 46 -1.67 18.64 -2.99
N GLU A 47 -0.53 17.98 -2.78
CA GLU A 47 0.73 18.66 -2.46
C GLU A 47 1.54 19.01 -3.70
N THR A 48 2.33 20.07 -3.61
CA THR A 48 3.30 20.44 -4.66
C THR A 48 4.40 19.41 -4.81
N ASN A 49 5.03 19.33 -5.97
CA ASN A 49 6.15 18.41 -6.19
C ASN A 49 7.34 18.73 -5.26
N ARG A 50 7.60 20.02 -4.97
CA ARG A 50 8.64 20.44 -4.01
C ARG A 50 8.39 19.83 -2.64
N ASN A 51 7.15 19.92 -2.13
CA ASN A 51 6.78 19.36 -0.84
C ASN A 51 6.81 17.82 -0.84
N LYS A 52 6.30 17.17 -1.90
CA LYS A 52 6.39 15.70 -2.06
C LYS A 52 7.83 15.21 -2.00
N ILE A 53 8.78 15.92 -2.60
CA ILE A 53 10.21 15.56 -2.57
C ILE A 53 10.78 15.74 -1.16
N ALA A 54 10.55 16.87 -0.51
CA ALA A 54 11.06 17.14 0.84
C ALA A 54 10.57 16.09 1.84
N VAL A 55 9.25 15.86 1.87
CA VAL A 55 8.60 14.85 2.72
C VAL A 55 9.07 13.43 2.36
N GLY A 56 9.13 13.12 1.06
CA GLY A 56 9.54 11.82 0.55
C GLY A 56 10.96 11.44 0.96
N LYS A 57 11.91 12.39 0.94
CA LYS A 57 13.29 12.17 1.39
C LYS A 57 13.37 11.80 2.88
N LYS A 58 12.60 12.49 3.76
CA LYS A 58 12.52 12.17 5.19
C LYS A 58 11.96 10.76 5.40
N ILE A 59 10.85 10.44 4.73
CA ILE A 59 10.19 9.12 4.82
C ILE A 59 11.10 8.01 4.31
N LEU A 60 11.78 8.21 3.18
CA LEU A 60 12.70 7.22 2.62
C LEU A 60 13.80 6.83 3.62
N LYS A 61 14.39 7.80 4.34
CA LYS A 61 15.39 7.53 5.38
C LYS A 61 14.82 6.63 6.48
N ILE A 62 13.58 6.90 6.92
CA ILE A 62 12.90 6.09 7.93
C ILE A 62 12.61 4.68 7.39
N CYS A 63 12.06 4.55 6.18
CA CYS A 63 11.77 3.27 5.56
C CYS A 63 13.03 2.40 5.41
N ARG A 64 14.15 2.98 4.98
CA ARG A 64 15.44 2.28 4.87
C ARG A 64 15.94 1.76 6.22
N LYS A 65 15.88 2.60 7.28
CA LYS A 65 16.26 2.20 8.66
C LYS A 65 15.53 0.94 9.12
N PHE A 66 14.24 0.81 8.79
CA PHE A 66 13.41 -0.33 9.22
C PHE A 66 13.24 -1.42 8.14
N LYS A 67 13.97 -1.33 7.02
CA LYS A 67 13.90 -2.29 5.89
C LYS A 67 12.47 -2.46 5.36
N VAL A 68 11.73 -1.34 5.24
CA VAL A 68 10.38 -1.26 4.65
C VAL A 68 10.47 -0.69 3.24
N LYS A 69 9.80 -1.31 2.28
CA LYS A 69 9.79 -0.86 0.88
C LYS A 69 9.02 0.46 0.76
N PHE A 70 9.66 1.48 0.18
CA PHE A 70 9.07 2.79 -0.05
C PHE A 70 8.51 2.91 -1.46
N ILE A 71 7.20 3.13 -1.56
CA ILE A 71 6.44 3.21 -2.82
C ILE A 71 5.89 4.63 -3.00
N VAL A 72 5.97 5.17 -4.21
CA VAL A 72 5.35 6.45 -4.58
C VAL A 72 4.04 6.19 -5.32
N ASN A 73 3.00 6.95 -4.99
CA ASN A 73 1.70 6.82 -5.64
C ASN A 73 1.63 7.61 -6.95
N ASP A 74 1.13 7.01 -8.03
CA ASP A 74 0.76 7.58 -9.35
C ASP A 74 1.94 8.12 -10.20
N ASP A 75 3.10 8.47 -9.63
CA ASP A 75 4.16 9.24 -10.31
C ASP A 75 5.51 8.48 -10.36
N PRO A 76 5.82 7.77 -11.47
CA PRO A 76 7.11 7.09 -11.64
C PRO A 76 8.31 8.02 -11.74
N LYS A 77 8.14 9.27 -12.24
CA LYS A 77 9.23 10.25 -12.32
C LYS A 77 9.64 10.70 -10.91
N LEU A 78 8.66 10.97 -10.05
CA LEU A 78 8.89 11.28 -8.65
C LEU A 78 9.51 10.08 -7.91
N ALA A 79 9.05 8.85 -8.17
CA ALA A 79 9.63 7.63 -7.60
C ALA A 79 11.12 7.50 -7.97
N LYS A 80 11.47 7.72 -9.23
CA LYS A 80 12.87 7.74 -9.71
C LYS A 80 13.69 8.83 -8.99
N ARG A 81 13.16 10.07 -8.93
CA ARG A 81 13.84 11.20 -8.28
C ARG A 81 14.10 10.97 -6.79
N LEU A 82 13.18 10.30 -6.10
CA LEU A 82 13.33 9.93 -4.69
C LEU A 82 14.16 8.67 -4.47
N ASN A 83 14.57 7.98 -5.52
CA ASN A 83 15.15 6.62 -5.44
C ASN A 83 14.28 5.69 -4.58
N ALA A 84 12.96 5.74 -4.78
CA ALA A 84 12.01 4.85 -4.14
C ALA A 84 12.21 3.39 -4.59
N ASP A 85 11.66 2.45 -3.82
CA ASP A 85 11.67 1.02 -4.19
C ASP A 85 10.68 0.71 -5.32
N GLY A 86 9.69 1.59 -5.56
CA GLY A 86 8.72 1.40 -6.62
C GLY A 86 7.66 2.48 -6.71
N CYS A 87 6.67 2.21 -7.56
CA CYS A 87 5.51 3.07 -7.80
C CYS A 87 4.22 2.25 -7.81
N HIS A 88 3.11 2.85 -7.35
CA HIS A 88 1.78 2.29 -7.46
C HIS A 88 0.95 3.08 -8.47
N LEU A 89 0.37 2.41 -9.46
CA LEU A 89 -0.38 3.01 -10.56
C LEU A 89 -1.88 2.71 -10.46
N GLY A 90 -2.71 3.72 -10.69
CA GLY A 90 -4.12 3.56 -10.95
C GLY A 90 -4.40 3.44 -12.45
N GLN A 91 -5.66 3.17 -12.83
CA GLN A 91 -6.07 2.92 -14.22
C GLN A 91 -6.02 4.15 -15.13
N LYS A 92 -5.91 5.35 -14.57
CA LYS A 92 -5.83 6.63 -15.30
C LYS A 92 -4.41 7.20 -15.36
N ASP A 93 -3.47 6.53 -14.70
CA ASP A 93 -2.08 6.97 -14.64
C ASP A 93 -1.31 6.44 -15.89
N ILE A 94 -0.02 6.72 -15.94
CA ILE A 94 0.85 6.18 -16.97
C ILE A 94 0.80 4.65 -16.96
N ASN A 95 0.83 4.00 -18.14
CA ASN A 95 0.78 2.54 -18.22
C ASN A 95 2.05 1.88 -17.68
N ILE A 96 1.94 0.59 -17.37
CA ILE A 96 3.03 -0.20 -16.74
C ILE A 96 4.29 -0.19 -17.61
N LEU A 97 4.18 -0.39 -18.92
CA LEU A 97 5.34 -0.47 -19.82
C LEU A 97 6.13 0.83 -19.85
N LYS A 98 5.46 1.99 -19.87
CA LYS A 98 6.11 3.31 -19.77
C LYS A 98 6.71 3.52 -18.40
N ALA A 99 6.04 3.10 -17.31
CA ALA A 99 6.58 3.19 -15.97
C ALA A 99 7.83 2.32 -15.79
N LYS A 100 7.86 1.12 -16.37
CA LYS A 100 9.04 0.22 -16.38
C LYS A 100 10.23 0.86 -17.10
N LYS A 101 10.02 1.54 -18.23
CA LYS A 101 11.10 2.28 -18.91
C LYS A 101 11.74 3.35 -18.02
N ILE A 102 10.95 4.02 -17.15
CA ILE A 102 11.43 5.05 -16.22
C ILE A 102 12.13 4.43 -15.01
N LEU A 103 11.55 3.37 -14.44
CA LEU A 103 11.92 2.80 -13.14
C LEU A 103 12.81 1.56 -13.24
N LYS A 104 12.96 0.99 -14.44
CA LYS A 104 13.73 -0.25 -14.69
C LYS A 104 13.29 -1.38 -13.74
N ASN A 105 14.19 -1.87 -12.89
CA ASN A 105 13.99 -3.01 -11.97
C ASN A 105 13.27 -2.66 -10.65
N LYS A 106 12.54 -1.52 -10.61
CA LYS A 106 11.78 -1.12 -9.41
C LYS A 106 10.37 -1.75 -9.43
N ILE A 107 9.80 -1.89 -8.25
CA ILE A 107 8.48 -2.47 -8.03
C ILE A 107 7.38 -1.62 -8.68
N ILE A 108 6.51 -2.21 -9.49
CA ILE A 108 5.32 -1.58 -10.05
C ILE A 108 4.09 -2.33 -9.61
N GLY A 109 3.26 -1.67 -8.81
CA GLY A 109 1.97 -2.19 -8.42
C GLY A 109 0.83 -1.51 -9.15
N VAL A 110 -0.28 -2.21 -9.37
CA VAL A 110 -1.40 -1.69 -10.17
C VAL A 110 -2.73 -1.93 -9.48
N THR A 111 -3.60 -0.92 -9.49
CA THR A 111 -5.00 -1.04 -9.05
C THR A 111 -5.84 -1.74 -10.11
N CYS A 112 -6.47 -2.87 -9.76
CA CYS A 112 -7.34 -3.66 -10.63
C CYS A 112 -8.83 -3.58 -10.24
N HIS A 113 -9.20 -2.74 -9.27
CA HIS A 113 -10.58 -2.56 -8.77
C HIS A 113 -11.23 -3.89 -8.34
N ASN A 114 -12.22 -4.40 -9.08
CA ASN A 114 -12.89 -5.70 -8.91
C ASN A 114 -12.91 -6.46 -10.24
N SER A 115 -11.85 -6.34 -11.05
CA SER A 115 -11.80 -6.84 -12.42
C SER A 115 -10.67 -7.84 -12.62
N ILE A 116 -11.03 -9.05 -13.06
CA ILE A 116 -10.07 -10.08 -13.44
C ILE A 116 -9.38 -9.73 -14.77
N ASN A 117 -10.06 -9.04 -15.67
CA ASN A 117 -9.48 -8.61 -16.94
C ASN A 117 -8.38 -7.56 -16.74
N LEU A 118 -8.61 -6.59 -15.83
CA LEU A 118 -7.55 -5.64 -15.46
C LEU A 118 -6.36 -6.35 -14.79
N ALA A 119 -6.62 -7.40 -14.02
CA ALA A 119 -5.56 -8.19 -13.41
C ALA A 119 -4.73 -8.94 -14.45
N LYS A 120 -5.38 -9.63 -15.40
CA LYS A 120 -4.71 -10.34 -16.51
C LYS A 120 -3.84 -9.38 -17.33
N LYS A 121 -4.39 -8.26 -17.78
CA LYS A 121 -3.64 -7.22 -18.50
C LYS A 121 -2.43 -6.72 -17.69
N ALA A 122 -2.61 -6.43 -16.40
CA ALA A 122 -1.51 -5.97 -15.55
C ALA A 122 -0.41 -7.03 -15.39
N LEU A 123 -0.77 -8.31 -15.34
CA LEU A 123 0.18 -9.43 -15.31
C LEU A 123 0.98 -9.55 -16.62
N GLU A 124 0.30 -9.47 -17.76
CA GLU A 124 0.92 -9.50 -19.09
C GLU A 124 1.92 -8.34 -19.27
N GLU A 125 1.58 -7.15 -18.76
CA GLU A 125 2.47 -5.98 -18.75
C GLU A 125 3.56 -6.06 -17.66
N GLY A 126 3.52 -7.10 -16.78
CA GLY A 126 4.52 -7.41 -15.78
C GLY A 126 4.41 -6.61 -14.49
N ALA A 127 3.21 -6.40 -13.95
CA ALA A 127 3.03 -5.84 -12.61
C ALA A 127 3.60 -6.75 -11.51
N ASP A 128 4.27 -6.15 -10.53
CA ASP A 128 4.89 -6.87 -9.41
C ASP A 128 3.89 -7.16 -8.27
N TYR A 129 2.79 -6.43 -8.18
CA TYR A 129 1.64 -6.75 -7.34
C TYR A 129 0.35 -6.13 -7.88
N LEU A 130 -0.78 -6.75 -7.54
CA LEU A 130 -2.12 -6.35 -7.96
C LEU A 130 -2.93 -5.87 -6.74
N ALA A 131 -3.56 -4.68 -6.85
CA ALA A 131 -4.39 -4.14 -5.78
C ALA A 131 -5.88 -4.16 -6.14
N PHE A 132 -6.70 -4.73 -5.26
CA PHE A 132 -8.15 -4.85 -5.42
C PHE A 132 -8.88 -4.07 -4.33
N GLY A 133 -9.98 -3.42 -4.68
CA GLY A 133 -10.78 -2.61 -3.75
C GLY A 133 -11.71 -1.63 -4.48
N ALA A 134 -12.54 -0.91 -3.72
CA ALA A 134 -12.57 -0.90 -2.27
C ALA A 134 -13.44 -2.05 -1.72
N PHE A 135 -12.95 -2.74 -0.69
CA PHE A 135 -13.75 -3.81 -0.05
C PHE A 135 -14.79 -3.26 0.93
N TYR A 136 -14.49 -2.18 1.63
CA TYR A 136 -15.36 -1.57 2.63
C TYR A 136 -15.40 -0.05 2.47
N SER A 137 -16.47 0.57 2.99
CA SER A 137 -16.63 2.02 3.00
C SER A 137 -15.45 2.72 3.70
N SER A 138 -15.04 3.87 3.18
CA SER A 138 -13.90 4.63 3.66
C SER A 138 -14.20 6.11 3.73
N GLN A 139 -13.77 6.75 4.80
CA GLN A 139 -13.87 8.21 4.96
C GLN A 139 -12.79 8.98 4.16
N THR A 140 -11.76 8.28 3.69
CA THR A 140 -10.60 8.92 3.03
C THR A 140 -10.75 9.11 1.52
N LYS A 141 -11.70 8.39 0.89
CA LYS A 141 -11.97 8.48 -0.55
C LYS A 141 -13.39 8.04 -0.88
N LYS A 142 -14.08 8.79 -1.76
CA LYS A 142 -15.37 8.37 -2.34
C LYS A 142 -15.17 7.08 -3.16
N ILE A 143 -15.94 6.04 -2.83
CA ILE A 143 -15.83 4.73 -3.48
C ILE A 143 -16.55 4.77 -4.83
N ARG A 144 -15.82 4.49 -5.90
CA ARG A 144 -16.37 4.32 -7.26
C ARG A 144 -16.55 2.86 -7.64
N TYR A 145 -15.72 1.98 -7.08
CA TYR A 145 -15.71 0.54 -7.38
C TYR A 145 -15.73 -0.24 -6.07
N LYS A 146 -16.68 -1.16 -5.92
CA LYS A 146 -16.79 -2.05 -4.77
C LYS A 146 -16.24 -3.42 -5.16
N ALA A 147 -15.27 -3.93 -4.42
CA ALA A 147 -14.72 -5.26 -4.64
C ALA A 147 -15.42 -6.30 -3.77
N SER A 148 -15.56 -7.51 -4.29
CA SER A 148 -16.05 -8.67 -3.55
C SER A 148 -14.90 -9.58 -3.10
N LEU A 149 -15.06 -10.31 -2.00
CA LEU A 149 -14.04 -11.27 -1.55
C LEU A 149 -13.76 -12.37 -2.59
N LYS A 150 -14.72 -12.66 -3.46
CA LYS A 150 -14.60 -13.63 -4.55
C LYS A 150 -13.42 -13.30 -5.48
N ILE A 151 -13.17 -11.99 -5.77
CA ILE A 151 -12.10 -11.59 -6.68
C ILE A 151 -10.71 -12.04 -6.19
N LEU A 152 -10.45 -11.99 -4.88
CA LEU A 152 -9.15 -12.40 -4.31
C LEU A 152 -8.87 -13.88 -4.58
N ARG A 153 -9.89 -14.73 -4.39
CA ARG A 153 -9.78 -16.17 -4.64
C ARG A 153 -9.64 -16.49 -6.12
N LEU A 154 -10.41 -15.80 -6.98
CA LEU A 154 -10.33 -15.97 -8.44
C LEU A 154 -8.96 -15.60 -8.99
N VAL A 155 -8.42 -14.45 -8.59
CA VAL A 155 -7.10 -14.01 -9.04
C VAL A 155 -6.01 -14.96 -8.54
N LYS A 156 -6.14 -15.49 -7.32
CA LYS A 156 -5.15 -16.44 -6.78
C LYS A 156 -5.10 -17.77 -7.52
N LYS A 157 -6.15 -18.11 -8.29
CA LYS A 157 -6.16 -19.29 -9.19
C LYS A 157 -5.34 -19.09 -10.46
N ILE A 158 -5.12 -17.84 -10.89
CA ILE A 158 -4.45 -17.52 -12.17
C ILE A 158 -3.04 -16.96 -11.99
N THR A 159 -2.63 -16.59 -10.76
CA THR A 159 -1.28 -16.04 -10.54
C THR A 159 -0.79 -16.23 -9.11
N ASN A 160 0.53 -16.33 -8.97
CA ASN A 160 1.24 -16.25 -7.70
C ASN A 160 1.66 -14.82 -7.33
N THR A 161 1.48 -13.85 -8.23
CA THR A 161 1.75 -12.42 -7.98
C THR A 161 1.04 -11.95 -6.72
N PRO A 162 1.72 -11.19 -5.84
CA PRO A 162 1.14 -10.72 -4.60
C PRO A 162 -0.13 -9.90 -4.79
N ILE A 163 -1.12 -10.13 -3.93
CA ILE A 163 -2.41 -9.46 -3.94
C ILE A 163 -2.50 -8.50 -2.74
N VAL A 164 -2.80 -7.24 -3.03
CA VAL A 164 -3.06 -6.18 -2.04
C VAL A 164 -4.55 -5.90 -1.98
N ALA A 165 -5.18 -6.05 -0.82
CA ALA A 165 -6.56 -5.61 -0.59
C ALA A 165 -6.57 -4.19 -0.02
N ILE A 166 -7.45 -3.31 -0.55
CA ILE A 166 -7.56 -1.91 -0.15
C ILE A 166 -9.02 -1.48 0.05
N GLY A 167 -9.22 -0.48 0.89
CA GLY A 167 -10.49 0.24 1.09
C GLY A 167 -11.20 -0.13 2.38
N GLY A 168 -11.30 0.85 3.32
CA GLY A 168 -12.03 0.76 4.58
C GLY A 168 -11.57 -0.34 5.53
N ILE A 169 -10.33 -0.79 5.43
CA ILE A 169 -9.78 -1.88 6.26
C ILE A 169 -9.53 -1.37 7.67
N LYS A 170 -10.04 -2.11 8.66
CA LYS A 170 -9.95 -1.83 10.09
C LYS A 170 -9.92 -3.13 10.91
N LEU A 171 -9.76 -3.01 12.23
CA LEU A 171 -9.64 -4.16 13.14
C LEU A 171 -10.77 -5.19 13.00
N SER A 172 -12.01 -4.74 12.79
CA SER A 172 -13.18 -5.64 12.72
C SER A 172 -13.30 -6.41 11.39
N ASN A 173 -12.51 -6.10 10.35
CA ASN A 173 -12.72 -6.69 9.02
C ASN A 173 -11.44 -7.21 8.32
N TYR A 174 -10.25 -6.90 8.81
CA TYR A 174 -8.99 -7.23 8.12
C TYR A 174 -8.74 -8.74 7.99
N LYS A 175 -9.11 -9.54 8.99
CA LYS A 175 -8.89 -11.00 8.98
C LYS A 175 -9.60 -11.69 7.82
N LYS A 176 -10.84 -11.25 7.47
CA LYS A 176 -11.60 -11.79 6.34
C LYS A 176 -10.85 -11.67 5.02
N LEU A 177 -10.08 -10.61 4.81
CA LEU A 177 -9.30 -10.41 3.59
C LEU A 177 -8.09 -11.35 3.51
N LEU A 178 -7.38 -11.54 4.63
CA LEU A 178 -6.25 -12.48 4.72
C LEU A 178 -6.71 -13.94 4.50
N LEU A 179 -7.83 -14.33 5.12
CA LEU A 179 -8.45 -15.66 4.93
C LEU A 179 -8.86 -15.86 3.46
N ASN A 180 -9.22 -14.81 2.73
CA ASN A 180 -9.54 -14.85 1.31
C ASN A 180 -8.34 -14.64 0.39
N LYS A 181 -7.10 -14.94 0.86
CA LYS A 181 -5.87 -14.97 0.06
C LYS A 181 -5.26 -13.62 -0.30
N ALA A 182 -5.65 -12.49 0.34
CA ALA A 182 -4.86 -11.27 0.26
C ALA A 182 -3.48 -11.49 0.91
N ASN A 183 -2.41 -11.08 0.22
CA ASN A 183 -1.05 -11.12 0.76
C ASN A 183 -0.77 -9.91 1.65
N PHE A 184 -1.28 -8.74 1.24
CA PHE A 184 -1.09 -7.48 1.94
C PHE A 184 -2.41 -6.70 2.07
N LEU A 185 -2.49 -5.89 3.12
CA LEU A 185 -3.63 -5.03 3.41
C LEU A 185 -3.19 -3.56 3.36
N ALA A 186 -3.71 -2.79 2.40
CA ALA A 186 -3.41 -1.38 2.25
C ALA A 186 -4.30 -0.56 3.19
N ILE A 187 -3.68 0.02 4.21
CA ILE A 187 -4.35 0.69 5.32
C ILE A 187 -3.83 2.13 5.45
N SER A 188 -4.74 3.09 5.61
CA SER A 188 -4.42 4.49 5.94
C SER A 188 -5.29 4.98 7.08
N GLY A 189 -6.58 5.24 6.86
CA GLY A 189 -7.46 5.89 7.82
C GLY A 189 -7.56 5.19 9.18
N TYR A 190 -7.52 3.86 9.23
CA TYR A 190 -7.52 3.13 10.49
C TYR A 190 -6.29 3.41 11.36
N ILE A 191 -5.15 3.72 10.75
CA ILE A 191 -3.92 4.05 11.48
C ILE A 191 -3.85 5.54 11.80
N TRP A 192 -4.07 6.41 10.80
CA TRP A 192 -3.79 7.84 10.94
C TRP A 192 -4.98 8.66 11.46
N ASN A 193 -6.21 8.22 11.19
CA ASN A 193 -7.45 8.95 11.53
C ASN A 193 -8.31 8.17 12.54
N ASN A 194 -7.70 7.31 13.35
CA ASN A 194 -8.40 6.53 14.36
C ASN A 194 -8.76 7.42 15.56
N LYS A 195 -10.06 7.48 15.88
CA LYS A 195 -10.53 8.28 17.02
C LYS A 195 -10.29 7.61 18.39
N ARG A 196 -10.11 6.27 18.40
CA ARG A 196 -9.98 5.48 19.64
C ARG A 196 -8.53 5.15 20.02
N TYR A 197 -7.66 4.99 19.02
CA TYR A 197 -6.29 4.52 19.23
C TYR A 197 -5.28 5.47 18.59
N LYS A 198 -4.17 5.74 19.29
CA LYS A 198 -2.99 6.37 18.68
C LYS A 198 -2.41 5.47 17.57
N PRO A 199 -1.67 6.00 16.59
CA PRO A 199 -1.18 5.21 15.44
C PRO A 199 -0.41 3.94 15.81
N LEU A 200 0.47 4.00 16.82
CA LEU A 200 1.20 2.84 17.32
C LEU A 200 0.29 1.78 17.96
N GLU A 201 -0.72 2.18 18.69
CA GLU A 201 -1.68 1.26 19.30
C GLU A 201 -2.55 0.59 18.23
N ALA A 202 -3.01 1.38 17.25
CA ALA A 202 -3.83 0.87 16.15
C ALA A 202 -3.10 -0.24 15.36
N ILE A 203 -1.81 -0.06 15.02
CA ILE A 203 -1.03 -1.07 14.30
C ILE A 203 -0.77 -2.32 15.17
N LYS A 204 -0.52 -2.15 16.47
CA LYS A 204 -0.30 -3.29 17.39
C LYS A 204 -1.51 -4.22 17.50
N LYS A 205 -2.74 -3.69 17.37
CA LYS A 205 -3.98 -4.47 17.42
C LYS A 205 -4.21 -5.36 16.17
N LEU A 206 -3.58 -5.07 15.05
CA LEU A 206 -3.58 -5.97 13.88
C LEU A 206 -2.62 -7.14 14.16
N LYS A 207 -3.19 -8.29 14.48
CA LYS A 207 -2.46 -9.54 14.83
C LYS A 207 -2.45 -10.51 13.68
#